data_d8f56f930f2d7b80748cf3122039b536
#
_entry.id   d8f56f930f2d7b80748cf3122039b536
#
_cell.length_a   1.000
_cell.length_b   1.000
_cell.length_c   1.000
_cell.angle_alpha   90.00
_cell.angle_beta   90.00
_cell.angle_gamma   90.00
#
_symmetry.space_group_name_H-M   'P 1'
#
loop_
_entity.id
_entity.type
_entity.pdbx_description
1 polymer ?
#
loop_
_entity_poly.entity_id
_entity_poly.type
_entity_poly.pdbx_seq_one_letter_code
_entity_poly.pdbx_strand_id
1 'polypeptide(L)'
;MSDHIPDWEFCWACWPTQNVIVKHRFKGGIHATHNNTVNAGVSIVTGHLHSLKVTPFSDYNGNRYGVDTGTLAEPDGPQFTYGELNPTNHRSGFAVLTFFNGQLLWPELVHKFDEGLVEFRGEVIDVSEF
;
A
#
# COMPACT_ATOMS: atom_id res chain seq x y z
N MET A 1 14.43 -17.04 -8.13
CA MET A 1 13.79 -16.44 -6.93
C MET A 1 12.99 -17.47 -6.13
N SER A 2 12.24 -18.37 -6.76
CA SER A 2 11.48 -19.45 -6.10
C SER A 2 12.34 -20.43 -5.27
N ASP A 3 13.62 -20.63 -5.62
CA ASP A 3 14.53 -21.54 -4.93
C ASP A 3 14.90 -21.09 -3.50
N HIS A 4 14.72 -19.80 -3.19
CA HIS A 4 15.01 -19.24 -1.87
C HIS A 4 13.77 -19.14 -0.95
N ILE A 5 12.56 -19.24 -1.51
CA ILE A 5 11.28 -19.13 -0.79
C ILE A 5 10.32 -20.19 -1.37
N PRO A 6 10.55 -21.48 -1.09
CA PRO A 6 9.88 -22.59 -1.79
C PRO A 6 8.36 -22.66 -1.56
N ASP A 7 7.86 -22.08 -0.46
CA ASP A 7 6.44 -22.10 -0.10
C ASP A 7 5.67 -20.85 -0.58
N TRP A 8 6.31 -19.99 -1.38
CA TRP A 8 5.69 -18.76 -1.89
C TRP A 8 5.28 -18.90 -3.35
N GLU A 9 4.08 -18.47 -3.67
CA GLU A 9 3.61 -18.30 -5.05
C GLU A 9 3.98 -16.92 -5.57
N PHE A 10 4.52 -16.87 -6.79
CA PHE A 10 4.85 -15.62 -7.47
C PHE A 10 3.81 -15.31 -8.54
N CYS A 11 3.19 -14.14 -8.47
CA CYS A 11 2.19 -13.70 -9.41
C CYS A 11 2.32 -12.20 -9.74
N TRP A 12 1.84 -11.80 -10.90
CA TRP A 12 1.78 -10.38 -11.31
C TRP A 12 0.63 -9.62 -10.63
N ALA A 13 -0.42 -10.33 -10.26
CA ALA A 13 -1.55 -9.81 -9.53
C ALA A 13 -2.18 -10.93 -8.70
N CYS A 14 -2.69 -10.57 -7.53
CA CYS A 14 -3.41 -11.46 -6.63
C CYS A 14 -4.84 -10.94 -6.46
N TRP A 15 -5.79 -11.85 -6.41
CA TRP A 15 -7.20 -11.56 -6.15
C TRP A 15 -7.62 -12.22 -4.84
N PRO A 16 -7.46 -11.53 -3.69
CA PRO A 16 -7.92 -12.07 -2.39
C PRO A 16 -9.41 -12.36 -2.36
N THR A 17 -10.20 -11.56 -3.06
CA THR A 17 -11.62 -11.79 -3.36
C THR A 17 -11.90 -11.33 -4.80
N GLN A 18 -13.10 -11.66 -5.33
CA GLN A 18 -13.50 -11.20 -6.67
C GLN A 18 -13.60 -9.67 -6.81
N ASN A 19 -13.64 -8.93 -5.69
CA ASN A 19 -13.81 -7.47 -5.67
C ASN A 19 -12.55 -6.71 -5.21
N VAL A 20 -11.43 -7.40 -5.03
CA VAL A 20 -10.16 -6.81 -4.62
C VAL A 20 -9.01 -7.38 -5.42
N ILE A 21 -8.23 -6.50 -6.05
CA ILE A 21 -6.99 -6.85 -6.73
C ILE A 21 -5.79 -6.23 -6.03
N VAL A 22 -4.74 -7.00 -5.84
CA VAL A 22 -3.43 -6.55 -5.36
C VAL A 22 -2.42 -6.72 -6.49
N LYS A 23 -1.71 -5.66 -6.83
CA LYS A 23 -0.67 -5.68 -7.87
C LYS A 23 0.38 -4.60 -7.62
N HIS A 24 1.56 -4.72 -8.21
CA HIS A 24 2.64 -3.78 -7.96
C HIS A 24 2.29 -2.34 -8.36
N ARG A 25 1.78 -2.12 -9.58
CA ARG A 25 1.43 -0.78 -10.07
C ARG A 25 0.26 -0.80 -11.06
N PHE A 26 -0.38 0.35 -11.22
CA PHE A 26 -1.38 0.57 -12.27
C PHE A 26 -1.22 1.97 -12.86
N LYS A 27 -1.90 2.99 -12.34
CA LYS A 27 -1.72 4.39 -12.75
C LYS A 27 -0.73 5.10 -11.83
N GLY A 28 -0.08 6.15 -12.32
CA GLY A 28 0.84 7.00 -11.57
C GLY A 28 0.23 8.33 -11.15
N GLY A 29 1.06 9.13 -10.45
CA GLY A 29 0.74 10.50 -10.04
C GLY A 29 0.10 10.60 -8.65
N ILE A 30 -0.05 11.84 -8.18
CA ILE A 30 -0.52 12.16 -6.83
C ILE A 30 -1.94 11.67 -6.52
N HIS A 31 -2.76 11.50 -7.56
CA HIS A 31 -4.13 11.00 -7.47
C HIS A 31 -4.27 9.52 -7.85
N ALA A 32 -3.17 8.78 -7.87
CA ALA A 32 -3.15 7.40 -8.36
C ALA A 32 -4.13 6.49 -7.62
N THR A 33 -4.24 6.58 -6.30
CA THR A 33 -5.18 5.74 -5.53
C THR A 33 -6.63 5.96 -5.96
N HIS A 34 -7.04 7.20 -6.18
CA HIS A 34 -8.35 7.53 -6.73
C HIS A 34 -8.51 6.99 -8.15
N ASN A 35 -7.59 7.35 -9.05
CA ASN A 35 -7.64 6.95 -10.46
C ASN A 35 -7.59 5.44 -10.65
N ASN A 36 -6.83 4.75 -9.81
CA ASN A 36 -6.71 3.31 -9.84
C ASN A 36 -8.04 2.63 -9.52
N THR A 37 -8.72 3.05 -8.44
CA THR A 37 -9.99 2.43 -8.05
C THR A 37 -11.12 2.75 -9.03
N VAL A 38 -11.14 3.97 -9.60
CA VAL A 38 -12.09 4.33 -10.67
C VAL A 38 -11.89 3.44 -11.90
N ASN A 39 -10.65 3.34 -12.39
CA ASN A 39 -10.34 2.60 -13.62
C ASN A 39 -10.39 1.08 -13.45
N ALA A 40 -10.08 0.56 -12.26
CA ALA A 40 -10.15 -0.88 -11.99
C ALA A 40 -11.58 -1.39 -11.84
N GLY A 41 -12.51 -0.55 -11.41
CA GLY A 41 -13.90 -0.95 -11.12
C GLY A 41 -14.05 -1.81 -9.85
N VAL A 42 -12.96 -2.10 -9.15
CA VAL A 42 -12.88 -2.86 -7.91
C VAL A 42 -11.94 -2.17 -6.93
N SER A 43 -11.89 -2.61 -5.69
CA SER A 43 -10.83 -2.17 -4.77
C SER A 43 -9.47 -2.62 -5.30
N ILE A 44 -8.50 -1.71 -5.28
CA ILE A 44 -7.17 -1.98 -5.82
C ILE A 44 -6.07 -1.54 -4.85
N VAL A 45 -5.14 -2.44 -4.60
CA VAL A 45 -3.99 -2.22 -3.72
C VAL A 45 -2.72 -2.23 -4.57
N THR A 46 -1.94 -1.16 -4.48
CA THR A 46 -0.69 -0.99 -5.21
C THR A 46 0.44 -0.54 -4.27
N GLY A 47 1.69 -0.70 -4.69
CA GLY A 47 2.86 -0.35 -3.88
C GLY A 47 3.88 0.57 -4.56
N HIS A 48 3.82 0.79 -5.84
CA HIS A 48 4.86 1.39 -6.65
C HIS A 48 5.22 2.85 -6.31
N LEU A 49 4.25 3.64 -5.88
CA LEU A 49 4.43 5.09 -5.68
C LEU A 49 4.90 5.47 -4.28
N HIS A 50 4.95 4.53 -3.36
CA HIS A 50 5.45 4.70 -2.00
C HIS A 50 4.69 5.76 -1.16
N SER A 51 3.44 6.09 -1.50
CA SER A 51 2.75 7.24 -0.91
C SER A 51 1.95 6.93 0.37
N LEU A 52 1.78 5.67 0.73
CA LEU A 52 1.06 5.18 1.91
C LEU A 52 -0.29 5.88 2.08
N LYS A 53 -1.29 5.44 1.32
CA LYS A 53 -2.55 6.19 1.20
C LYS A 53 -3.74 5.27 0.97
N VAL A 54 -4.88 5.62 1.57
CA VAL A 54 -6.19 5.04 1.27
C VAL A 54 -7.11 6.11 0.71
N THR A 55 -7.76 5.84 -0.41
CA THR A 55 -8.78 6.71 -0.99
C THR A 55 -10.07 5.92 -1.17
N PRO A 56 -11.16 6.26 -0.47
CA PRO A 56 -12.47 5.67 -0.72
C PRO A 56 -13.07 6.18 -2.02
N PHE A 57 -13.85 5.35 -2.65
CA PHE A 57 -14.64 5.70 -3.83
C PHE A 57 -15.99 4.99 -3.80
N SER A 58 -17.03 5.68 -4.20
CA SER A 58 -18.39 5.15 -4.28
C SER A 58 -19.06 5.55 -5.57
N ASP A 59 -19.76 4.61 -6.20
CA ASP A 59 -20.64 4.81 -7.33
C ASP A 59 -21.84 3.86 -7.25
N TYR A 60 -22.63 3.75 -8.30
CA TYR A 60 -23.77 2.83 -8.33
C TYR A 60 -23.40 1.34 -8.23
N ASN A 61 -22.11 0.98 -8.39
CA ASN A 61 -21.61 -0.38 -8.21
C ASN A 61 -21.15 -0.65 -6.75
N GLY A 62 -21.25 0.35 -5.87
CA GLY A 62 -20.93 0.22 -4.46
C GLY A 62 -19.64 0.95 -4.02
N ASN A 63 -19.22 0.64 -2.81
CA ASN A 63 -18.05 1.23 -2.18
C ASN A 63 -16.79 0.40 -2.46
N ARG A 64 -15.69 1.08 -2.71
CA ARG A 64 -14.38 0.44 -2.91
C ARG A 64 -13.25 1.36 -2.50
N TYR A 65 -12.02 0.83 -2.45
CA TYR A 65 -10.85 1.54 -1.96
C TYR A 65 -9.71 1.45 -2.97
N GLY A 66 -9.04 2.58 -3.19
CA GLY A 66 -7.71 2.63 -3.80
C GLY A 66 -6.67 2.75 -2.69
N VAL A 67 -5.68 1.88 -2.68
CA VAL A 67 -4.65 1.82 -1.64
C VAL A 67 -3.28 1.87 -2.27
N ASP A 68 -2.39 2.70 -1.72
CA ASP A 68 -0.95 2.63 -1.94
C ASP A 68 -0.31 2.22 -0.61
N THR A 69 0.45 1.14 -0.63
CA THR A 69 1.00 0.51 0.58
C THR A 69 2.24 1.20 1.14
N GLY A 70 2.70 2.29 0.51
CA GLY A 70 3.96 2.90 0.91
C GLY A 70 5.17 2.07 0.47
N THR A 71 6.24 2.16 1.24
CA THR A 71 7.48 1.40 1.00
C THR A 71 8.02 0.83 2.30
N LEU A 72 8.73 -0.30 2.23
CA LEU A 72 9.52 -0.84 3.33
C LEU A 72 10.99 -0.36 3.26
N ALA A 73 11.37 0.38 2.22
CA ALA A 73 12.68 1.01 2.11
C ALA A 73 12.71 2.34 2.90
N GLU A 74 13.90 2.74 3.32
CA GLU A 74 14.11 4.06 3.90
C GLU A 74 13.85 5.15 2.85
N PRO A 75 12.96 6.13 3.10
CA PRO A 75 12.62 7.15 2.12
C PRO A 75 13.82 7.99 1.65
N ASP A 76 14.79 8.19 2.55
CA ASP A 76 16.01 8.95 2.27
C ASP A 76 17.22 8.04 1.97
N GLY A 77 16.97 6.78 1.70
CA GLY A 77 18.02 5.81 1.41
C GLY A 77 18.77 6.08 0.09
N PRO A 78 19.98 5.52 -0.05
CA PRO A 78 20.84 5.76 -1.22
C PRO A 78 20.19 5.33 -2.55
N GLN A 79 19.22 4.42 -2.51
CA GLN A 79 18.47 4.01 -3.69
C GLN A 79 17.58 5.12 -4.28
N PHE A 80 17.34 6.21 -3.55
CA PHE A 80 16.53 7.37 -3.98
C PHE A 80 17.36 8.63 -4.25
N THR A 81 18.68 8.54 -4.31
CA THR A 81 19.59 9.69 -4.53
C THR A 81 19.37 10.39 -5.85
N TYR A 82 18.74 9.75 -6.84
CA TYR A 82 18.35 10.39 -8.10
C TYR A 82 17.29 11.50 -7.93
N GLY A 83 16.65 11.59 -6.77
CA GLY A 83 15.68 12.63 -6.44
C GLY A 83 16.26 14.00 -6.13
N GLU A 84 17.60 14.19 -6.15
CA GLU A 84 18.31 15.48 -6.03
C GLU A 84 17.86 16.33 -4.84
N LEU A 85 17.67 15.79 -3.65
CA LEU A 85 17.22 16.51 -2.45
C LEU A 85 15.80 17.13 -2.55
N ASN A 86 15.04 16.83 -3.59
CA ASN A 86 13.66 17.27 -3.69
C ASN A 86 12.76 16.51 -2.70
N PRO A 87 11.82 17.19 -2.04
CA PRO A 87 10.84 16.50 -1.19
C PRO A 87 10.04 15.46 -2.01
N THR A 88 9.87 14.27 -1.44
CA THR A 88 9.06 13.20 -2.02
C THR A 88 7.83 12.92 -1.14
N ASN A 89 6.78 12.34 -1.72
CA ASN A 89 5.63 11.84 -0.95
C ASN A 89 5.85 10.41 -0.44
N HIS A 90 7.08 9.94 -0.39
CA HIS A 90 7.40 8.61 0.11
C HIS A 90 7.12 8.51 1.61
N ARG A 91 6.47 7.41 2.01
CA ARG A 91 6.22 7.07 3.41
C ARG A 91 6.57 5.61 3.63
N SER A 92 7.35 5.37 4.67
CA SER A 92 7.70 4.02 5.10
C SER A 92 6.53 3.39 5.85
N GLY A 93 6.10 2.23 5.41
CA GLY A 93 4.95 1.57 6.02
C GLY A 93 4.33 0.49 5.14
N PHE A 94 3.18 0.00 5.57
CA PHE A 94 2.40 -0.99 4.84
C PHE A 94 0.90 -0.88 5.18
N ALA A 95 0.06 -1.57 4.41
CA ALA A 95 -1.37 -1.63 4.63
C ALA A 95 -1.78 -2.97 5.25
N VAL A 96 -2.74 -2.92 6.17
CA VAL A 96 -3.43 -4.09 6.71
C VAL A 96 -4.82 -4.17 6.08
N LEU A 97 -5.11 -5.29 5.44
CA LEU A 97 -6.38 -5.55 4.78
C LEU A 97 -7.17 -6.57 5.61
N THR A 98 -8.33 -6.17 6.09
CA THR A 98 -9.23 -7.04 6.84
C THR A 98 -10.48 -7.32 6.02
N PHE A 99 -10.89 -8.59 5.98
CA PHE A 99 -12.06 -9.04 5.25
C PHE A 99 -13.13 -9.57 6.19
N PHE A 100 -14.38 -9.20 5.95
CA PHE A 100 -15.54 -9.73 6.64
C PHE A 100 -16.54 -10.26 5.60
N ASN A 101 -16.85 -11.54 5.64
CA ASN A 101 -17.71 -12.20 4.66
C ASN A 101 -17.33 -11.92 3.21
N GLY A 102 -16.02 -11.91 2.90
CA GLY A 102 -15.48 -11.64 1.57
C GLY A 102 -15.44 -10.15 1.17
N GLN A 103 -15.91 -9.25 2.02
CA GLN A 103 -15.88 -7.81 1.79
C GLN A 103 -14.65 -7.19 2.46
N LEU A 104 -13.91 -6.39 1.71
CA LEU A 104 -12.83 -5.58 2.25
C LEU A 104 -13.41 -4.50 3.17
N LEU A 105 -12.98 -4.51 4.44
CA LEU A 105 -13.24 -3.43 5.38
C LEU A 105 -12.33 -2.23 5.08
N TRP A 106 -12.51 -1.13 5.82
CA TRP A 106 -11.66 0.04 5.64
C TRP A 106 -10.19 -0.34 5.83
N PRO A 107 -9.32 -0.18 4.82
CA PRO A 107 -7.91 -0.52 4.94
C PRO A 107 -7.21 0.32 6.00
N GLU A 108 -6.39 -0.31 6.82
CA GLU A 108 -5.62 0.34 7.86
C GLU A 108 -4.17 0.53 7.39
N LEU A 109 -3.54 1.62 7.82
CA LEU A 109 -2.15 1.92 7.49
C LEU A 109 -1.28 1.82 8.74
N VAL A 110 -0.12 1.18 8.58
CA VAL A 110 0.96 1.18 9.57
C VAL A 110 2.07 2.06 9.03
N HIS A 111 2.47 3.08 9.77
CA HIS A 111 3.41 4.10 9.32
C HIS A 111 4.63 4.17 10.24
N LYS A 112 5.82 3.95 9.68
CA LYS A 112 7.08 4.31 10.34
C LYS A 112 7.29 5.81 10.16
N PHE A 113 7.11 6.58 11.22
CA PHE A 113 7.17 8.05 11.17
C PHE A 113 8.49 8.61 11.72
N ASP A 114 9.24 7.81 12.48
CA ASP A 114 10.55 8.16 13.01
C ASP A 114 11.42 6.90 13.15
N GLU A 115 12.70 7.06 13.48
CA GLU A 115 13.62 5.94 13.67
C GLU A 115 13.16 5.04 14.82
N GLY A 116 12.93 3.77 14.51
CA GLY A 116 12.44 2.78 15.47
C GLY A 116 11.01 3.00 15.97
N LEU A 117 10.27 3.99 15.45
CA LEU A 117 8.92 4.31 15.90
C LEU A 117 7.88 4.12 14.80
N VAL A 118 6.84 3.39 15.13
CA VAL A 118 5.71 3.06 14.25
C VAL A 118 4.40 3.52 14.88
N GLU A 119 3.53 4.10 14.08
CA GLU A 119 2.15 4.41 14.49
C GLU A 119 1.15 3.44 13.87
N PHE A 120 0.23 2.96 14.68
CA PHE A 120 -0.86 2.11 14.26
C PHE A 120 -2.05 2.27 15.21
N ARG A 121 -3.25 2.48 14.67
CA ARG A 121 -4.50 2.65 15.45
C ARG A 121 -4.41 3.69 16.56
N GLY A 122 -3.70 4.80 16.31
CA GLY A 122 -3.53 5.88 17.29
C GLY A 122 -2.53 5.59 18.42
N GLU A 123 -1.79 4.47 18.33
CA GLU A 123 -0.73 4.12 19.27
C GLU A 123 0.64 4.25 18.63
N VAL A 124 1.62 4.65 19.43
CA VAL A 124 3.04 4.66 19.07
C VAL A 124 3.68 3.38 19.60
N ILE A 125 4.32 2.63 18.71
CA ILE A 125 4.98 1.35 19.01
C ILE A 125 6.47 1.55 18.79
N ASP A 126 7.27 1.31 19.83
CA ASP A 126 8.73 1.30 19.75
C ASP A 126 9.20 -0.08 19.24
N VAL A 127 9.86 -0.07 18.09
CA VAL A 127 10.40 -1.29 17.44
C VAL A 127 11.93 -1.23 17.34
N SER A 128 12.58 -0.33 18.09
CA SER A 128 14.03 -0.13 18.04
C SER A 128 14.85 -1.33 18.53
N GLU A 129 14.24 -2.25 19.29
CA GLU A 129 14.88 -3.45 19.81
C GLU A 129 14.71 -4.70 18.92
N PHE A 130 14.06 -4.56 17.76
CA PHE A 130 13.83 -5.64 16.79
C PHE A 130 14.70 -5.40 15.52
#